data_d90190fdf5d7978142ab92e26b5b5f39
#
_entry.id   d90190fdf5d7978142ab92e26b5b5f39
#
_cell.length_a   1.000
_cell.length_b   1.000
_cell.length_c   1.000
_cell.angle_alpha   90.00
_cell.angle_beta   90.00
_cell.angle_gamma   90.00
#
_symmetry.space_group_name_H-M   'P 1'
#
loop_
_entity.id
_entity.type
_entity.pdbx_description
1 polymer ?
#
loop_
_entity_poly.entity_id
_entity_poly.type
_entity_poly.pdbx_seq_one_letter_code
_entity_poly.pdbx_strand_id
1 'polypeptide(L)'
;MVDTKLYLSPEDNLVLEQLRKHGDAWIVGGWVRDTLLMGESKSDIDIATTLLPREVIEIFPRTIPVGEEFGTVIVRLDGDSEKEWEVTTLRKDGSYGDGRRPDNVSFGTNIMDDLARRDFTINAMAIGADGDLIDIFGGENDLKLNIVRAVGDADKRIAEDGLRILRAFRFLDLEKNNLRILDTELENAIIENIEMLEKVSRERITDEFRKILSGNNPYEIFKKMQELGVLKNIMNDLSIEIEDFGDAQPMVILARFLKNNNYNGEQLSGNLKEILKLSKKEMREISFLHENRNLKFDNSLGSIRRFRVLLSEEQKSAILEYHNDDDFKEKYHDMKEEINMQPILDGIKISEITGIKPSRKLGLLKDWLFRIQIEKNISQKKEMEEILQGINWNEPDFESWPKLLWP
;
A
#
# COMPACT_ATOMS: atom_id res chain seq x y z
N MET A 1 -2.06 24.25 -26.72
CA MET A 1 -3.03 24.70 -25.71
C MET A 1 -3.93 23.52 -25.41
N VAL A 2 -3.86 22.98 -24.20
CA VAL A 2 -4.82 21.96 -23.75
C VAL A 2 -6.08 22.72 -23.35
N ASP A 3 -7.22 22.41 -23.94
CA ASP A 3 -8.48 23.04 -23.55
C ASP A 3 -8.95 22.40 -22.21
N THR A 4 -8.40 22.93 -21.12
CA THR A 4 -8.66 22.44 -19.76
C THR A 4 -10.10 22.64 -19.31
N LYS A 5 -10.88 23.50 -19.98
CA LYS A 5 -12.30 23.71 -19.68
C LYS A 5 -13.15 22.45 -19.97
N LEU A 6 -12.66 21.55 -20.82
CA LEU A 6 -13.35 20.29 -21.16
C LEU A 6 -13.27 19.24 -20.04
N TYR A 7 -12.34 19.38 -19.10
CA TYR A 7 -12.06 18.34 -18.08
C TYR A 7 -12.48 18.73 -16.65
N LEU A 8 -12.88 19.98 -16.44
CA LEU A 8 -13.32 20.47 -15.14
C LEU A 8 -14.82 20.25 -14.98
N SER A 9 -15.22 19.68 -13.84
CA SER A 9 -16.64 19.60 -13.47
C SER A 9 -17.21 21.00 -13.19
N PRO A 10 -18.54 21.16 -13.19
CA PRO A 10 -19.16 22.43 -12.79
C PRO A 10 -18.76 22.87 -11.39
N GLU A 11 -18.53 21.93 -10.47
CA GLU A 11 -18.10 22.17 -9.10
C GLU A 11 -16.65 22.69 -9.04
N ASP A 12 -15.74 22.10 -9.85
CA ASP A 12 -14.35 22.58 -9.96
C ASP A 12 -14.28 24.02 -10.45
N ASN A 13 -15.07 24.32 -11.48
CA ASN A 13 -15.18 25.66 -12.00
C ASN A 13 -15.71 26.64 -10.96
N LEU A 14 -16.72 26.23 -10.18
CA LEU A 14 -17.31 27.07 -9.14
C LEU A 14 -16.27 27.43 -8.06
N VAL A 15 -15.51 26.44 -7.58
CA VAL A 15 -14.45 26.68 -6.56
C VAL A 15 -13.38 27.63 -7.12
N LEU A 16 -12.89 27.37 -8.34
CA LEU A 16 -11.90 28.23 -8.98
C LEU A 16 -12.41 29.66 -9.22
N GLU A 17 -13.64 29.82 -9.68
CA GLU A 17 -14.26 31.13 -9.89
C GLU A 17 -14.43 31.91 -8.58
N GLN A 18 -14.83 31.25 -7.48
CA GLN A 18 -14.94 31.93 -6.19
C GLN A 18 -13.58 32.41 -5.68
N LEU A 19 -12.54 31.58 -5.76
CA LEU A 19 -11.18 32.00 -5.39
C LEU A 19 -10.71 33.17 -6.26
N ARG A 20 -10.92 33.10 -7.58
CA ARG A 20 -10.47 34.11 -8.56
C ARG A 20 -11.19 35.48 -8.45
N LYS A 21 -12.32 35.56 -7.74
CA LYS A 21 -12.96 36.84 -7.40
C LYS A 21 -12.19 37.62 -6.35
N HIS A 22 -11.36 36.94 -5.53
CA HIS A 22 -10.68 37.53 -4.39
C HIS A 22 -9.14 37.52 -4.52
N GLY A 23 -8.58 36.68 -5.38
CA GLY A 23 -7.15 36.57 -5.63
C GLY A 23 -6.87 35.68 -6.85
N ASP A 24 -5.60 35.42 -7.12
CA ASP A 24 -5.24 34.51 -8.21
C ASP A 24 -5.33 33.04 -7.74
N ALA A 25 -5.73 32.14 -8.66
CA ALA A 25 -5.79 30.71 -8.40
C ALA A 25 -5.43 29.89 -9.64
N TRP A 26 -4.64 28.86 -9.44
CA TRP A 26 -4.13 27.93 -10.47
C TRP A 26 -4.42 26.50 -10.07
N ILE A 27 -4.67 25.65 -11.04
CA ILE A 27 -4.64 24.20 -10.85
C ILE A 27 -3.18 23.76 -10.93
N VAL A 28 -2.75 22.87 -10.02
CA VAL A 28 -1.35 22.46 -9.92
C VAL A 28 -1.21 20.94 -9.67
N GLY A 29 0.01 20.43 -9.74
CA GLY A 29 0.35 19.09 -9.23
C GLY A 29 -0.10 17.93 -10.11
N GLY A 30 -0.59 16.87 -9.46
CA GLY A 30 -0.92 15.60 -10.09
C GLY A 30 -1.96 15.71 -11.18
N TRP A 31 -3.00 16.48 -10.96
CA TRP A 31 -4.07 16.69 -11.94
C TRP A 31 -3.56 17.25 -13.28
N VAL A 32 -2.67 18.25 -13.22
CA VAL A 32 -2.07 18.84 -14.43
C VAL A 32 -1.26 17.80 -15.20
N ARG A 33 -0.40 17.06 -14.49
CA ARG A 33 0.40 15.99 -15.08
C ARG A 33 -0.47 14.95 -15.78
N ASP A 34 -1.49 14.44 -15.08
CA ASP A 34 -2.32 13.33 -15.56
C ASP A 34 -3.21 13.79 -16.74
N THR A 35 -3.71 15.02 -16.71
CA THR A 35 -4.46 15.61 -17.83
C THR A 35 -3.59 15.77 -19.09
N LEU A 36 -2.33 16.18 -18.93
CA LEU A 36 -1.40 16.29 -20.06
C LEU A 36 -1.01 14.93 -20.66
N LEU A 37 -0.98 13.87 -19.84
CA LEU A 37 -0.64 12.51 -20.27
C LEU A 37 -1.82 11.79 -20.94
N MET A 38 -2.99 11.82 -20.31
CA MET A 38 -4.11 10.95 -20.66
C MET A 38 -5.29 11.69 -21.28
N GLY A 39 -5.22 13.04 -21.35
CA GLY A 39 -6.32 13.87 -21.79
C GLY A 39 -7.43 14.05 -20.74
N GLU A 40 -7.38 13.31 -19.64
CA GLU A 40 -8.28 13.43 -18.48
C GLU A 40 -7.52 13.07 -17.21
N SER A 41 -7.97 13.53 -16.05
CA SER A 41 -7.40 13.15 -14.76
C SER A 41 -8.48 12.55 -13.86
N LYS A 42 -8.08 11.48 -13.15
CA LYS A 42 -8.86 10.89 -12.03
C LYS A 42 -8.35 11.40 -10.68
N SER A 43 -7.26 12.16 -10.67
CA SER A 43 -6.71 12.75 -9.45
C SER A 43 -7.59 13.89 -8.97
N ASP A 44 -7.64 14.08 -7.66
CA ASP A 44 -8.25 15.28 -7.06
C ASP A 44 -7.54 16.55 -7.55
N ILE A 45 -8.28 17.65 -7.59
CA ILE A 45 -7.73 18.94 -8.04
C ILE A 45 -7.05 19.63 -6.87
N ASP A 46 -5.74 19.81 -6.99
CA ASP A 46 -4.96 20.68 -6.10
C ASP A 46 -4.98 22.11 -6.65
N ILE A 47 -5.30 23.07 -5.80
CA ILE A 47 -5.38 24.49 -6.17
C ILE A 47 -4.31 25.26 -5.40
N ALA A 48 -3.49 26.02 -6.12
CA ALA A 48 -2.60 27.02 -5.53
C ALA A 48 -3.23 28.42 -5.67
N THR A 49 -3.15 29.26 -4.61
CA THR A 49 -3.76 30.59 -4.61
C THR A 49 -2.89 31.62 -3.89
N THR A 50 -3.04 32.89 -4.26
CA THR A 50 -2.45 34.00 -3.53
C THR A 50 -3.15 34.31 -2.20
N LEU A 51 -4.36 33.79 -2.01
CA LEU A 51 -5.15 33.99 -0.79
C LEU A 51 -4.53 33.28 0.40
N LEU A 52 -4.55 33.93 1.57
CA LEU A 52 -4.13 33.31 2.82
C LEU A 52 -5.19 32.31 3.32
N PRO A 53 -4.83 31.32 4.16
CA PRO A 53 -5.77 30.33 4.66
C PRO A 53 -7.05 30.92 5.26
N ARG A 54 -6.93 32.00 6.06
CA ARG A 54 -8.06 32.70 6.65
C ARG A 54 -9.01 33.27 5.60
N GLU A 55 -8.48 33.81 4.49
CA GLU A 55 -9.28 34.38 3.40
C GLU A 55 -10.04 33.29 2.66
N VAL A 56 -9.42 32.12 2.44
CA VAL A 56 -10.08 30.94 1.88
C VAL A 56 -11.22 30.46 2.79
N ILE A 57 -11.00 30.43 4.13
CA ILE A 57 -12.03 30.05 5.11
C ILE A 57 -13.20 31.06 5.12
N GLU A 58 -12.95 32.35 4.91
CA GLU A 58 -14.01 33.37 4.81
C GLU A 58 -14.86 33.24 3.53
N ILE A 59 -14.27 32.76 2.43
CA ILE A 59 -14.95 32.58 1.14
C ILE A 59 -15.86 31.34 1.15
N PHE A 60 -15.42 30.26 1.79
CA PHE A 60 -16.14 28.98 1.77
C PHE A 60 -16.69 28.59 3.12
N PRO A 61 -18.01 28.29 3.22
CA PRO A 61 -18.67 28.01 4.50
C PRO A 61 -18.26 26.65 5.11
N ARG A 62 -17.75 25.71 4.28
CA ARG A 62 -17.34 24.37 4.73
C ARG A 62 -15.87 24.15 4.41
N THR A 63 -15.03 24.35 5.42
CA THR A 63 -13.58 24.20 5.29
C THR A 63 -13.01 23.37 6.43
N ILE A 64 -11.91 22.67 6.15
CA ILE A 64 -11.11 21.96 7.17
C ILE A 64 -9.69 22.50 7.06
N PRO A 65 -9.17 23.25 8.05
CA PRO A 65 -7.78 23.67 8.05
C PRO A 65 -6.88 22.46 8.30
N VAL A 66 -6.09 22.08 7.30
CA VAL A 66 -5.14 20.97 7.38
C VAL A 66 -3.74 21.54 7.22
N GLY A 67 -3.06 21.81 8.32
CA GLY A 67 -1.73 22.41 8.29
C GLY A 67 -1.77 23.89 7.92
N GLU A 68 -2.56 24.68 8.64
CA GLU A 68 -2.67 26.13 8.47
C GLU A 68 -1.29 26.81 8.50
N GLU A 69 -0.35 26.28 9.30
CA GLU A 69 1.06 26.70 9.33
C GLU A 69 1.77 26.54 7.97
N PHE A 70 1.28 25.65 7.11
CA PHE A 70 1.82 25.39 5.78
C PHE A 70 0.96 25.95 4.64
N GLY A 71 -0.15 26.60 4.98
CA GLY A 71 -0.99 27.31 4.03
C GLY A 71 -2.09 26.48 3.37
N THR A 72 -2.40 25.27 3.83
CA THR A 72 -3.38 24.38 3.18
C THR A 72 -4.72 24.36 3.89
N VAL A 73 -5.81 24.47 3.12
CA VAL A 73 -7.20 24.37 3.56
C VAL A 73 -7.95 23.41 2.62
N ILE A 74 -8.64 22.42 3.17
CA ILE A 74 -9.59 21.61 2.42
C ILE A 74 -10.91 22.38 2.31
N VAL A 75 -11.40 22.57 1.11
CA VAL A 75 -12.69 23.20 0.80
C VAL A 75 -13.70 22.14 0.40
N ARG A 76 -14.94 22.30 0.89
CA ARG A 76 -16.11 21.53 0.49
C ARG A 76 -17.24 22.49 0.08
N LEU A 77 -17.97 22.15 -0.96
CA LEU A 77 -19.17 22.90 -1.33
C LEU A 77 -20.37 22.45 -0.48
N ASP A 78 -21.37 23.31 -0.39
CA ASP A 78 -22.67 22.96 0.20
C ASP A 78 -23.41 21.95 -0.69
N GLY A 79 -24.13 21.00 -0.07
CA GLY A 79 -24.87 19.94 -0.75
C GLY A 79 -24.39 18.54 -0.37
N ASP A 80 -24.83 17.54 -1.11
CA ASP A 80 -24.52 16.12 -0.88
C ASP A 80 -23.18 15.67 -1.53
N SER A 81 -22.42 16.60 -2.13
CA SER A 81 -21.13 16.28 -2.73
C SER A 81 -20.10 15.98 -1.63
N GLU A 82 -19.49 14.79 -1.70
CA GLU A 82 -18.34 14.42 -0.83
C GLU A 82 -17.01 14.92 -1.41
N LYS A 83 -17.03 15.65 -2.53
CA LYS A 83 -15.83 16.14 -3.20
C LYS A 83 -15.11 17.19 -2.36
N GLU A 84 -13.80 17.07 -2.32
CA GLU A 84 -12.89 17.94 -1.58
C GLU A 84 -11.91 18.60 -2.54
N TRP A 85 -11.51 19.83 -2.24
CA TRP A 85 -10.45 20.55 -2.94
C TRP A 85 -9.38 20.97 -1.95
N GLU A 86 -8.15 20.56 -2.22
CA GLU A 86 -7.01 21.02 -1.46
C GLU A 86 -6.56 22.38 -2.01
N VAL A 87 -6.80 23.45 -1.23
CA VAL A 87 -6.44 24.83 -1.59
C VAL A 87 -5.23 25.24 -0.76
N THR A 88 -4.09 25.45 -1.43
CA THR A 88 -2.83 25.81 -0.79
C THR A 88 -2.42 27.22 -1.16
N THR A 89 -2.15 28.06 -0.16
CA THR A 89 -1.58 29.40 -0.35
C THR A 89 -0.19 29.28 -0.98
N LEU A 90 0.05 30.06 -2.03
CA LEU A 90 1.38 30.16 -2.65
C LEU A 90 2.42 30.47 -1.58
N ARG A 91 3.53 29.78 -1.62
CA ARG A 91 4.60 29.98 -0.65
C ARG A 91 5.97 29.84 -1.27
N LYS A 92 6.92 30.48 -0.65
CA LYS A 92 8.34 30.29 -0.84
C LYS A 92 8.91 29.69 0.42
N ASP A 93 9.55 28.54 0.29
CA ASP A 93 10.20 27.85 1.39
C ASP A 93 11.57 28.48 1.64
N GLY A 94 11.93 28.68 2.92
CA GLY A 94 13.26 29.10 3.34
C GLY A 94 14.26 27.94 3.37
N SER A 95 15.28 28.03 4.22
CA SER A 95 16.23 26.94 4.46
C SER A 95 15.54 25.74 5.11
N TYR A 96 16.13 24.55 4.96
CA TYR A 96 15.67 23.30 5.55
C TYR A 96 16.72 22.80 6.53
N GLY A 97 16.57 23.11 7.80
CA GLY A 97 17.53 22.71 8.85
C GLY A 97 17.39 21.24 9.24
N ASP A 98 16.18 20.69 9.23
CA ASP A 98 15.88 19.33 9.66
C ASP A 98 15.76 18.32 8.50
N GLY A 99 15.93 18.77 7.25
CA GLY A 99 15.79 17.92 6.05
C GLY A 99 14.35 17.44 5.79
N ARG A 100 13.33 18.19 6.32
CA ARG A 100 11.91 17.87 6.16
C ARG A 100 11.04 19.10 5.97
N ARG A 101 11.20 20.08 6.85
CA ARG A 101 10.35 21.28 6.88
C ARG A 101 11.20 22.51 6.65
N PRO A 102 10.69 23.47 5.89
CA PRO A 102 11.40 24.75 5.82
C PRO A 102 11.37 25.45 7.17
N ASP A 103 12.51 26.01 7.58
CA ASP A 103 12.63 26.76 8.83
C ASP A 103 11.72 27.99 8.85
N ASN A 104 11.47 28.57 7.67
CA ASN A 104 10.57 29.71 7.49
C ASN A 104 9.80 29.56 6.18
N VAL A 105 8.55 29.97 6.21
CA VAL A 105 7.65 30.01 5.04
C VAL A 105 7.19 31.45 4.85
N SER A 106 7.31 31.97 3.64
CA SER A 106 6.72 33.25 3.26
C SER A 106 5.57 33.03 2.29
N PHE A 107 4.39 33.56 2.65
CA PHE A 107 3.18 33.46 1.86
C PHE A 107 3.00 34.61 0.88
N GLY A 108 2.12 34.44 -0.10
CA GLY A 108 1.64 35.49 -0.98
C GLY A 108 2.61 35.93 -2.05
N THR A 109 3.47 35.03 -2.46
CA THR A 109 4.44 35.29 -3.55
C THR A 109 3.82 35.07 -4.93
N ASN A 110 4.55 34.62 -5.89
CA ASN A 110 4.06 34.30 -7.22
C ASN A 110 4.08 32.78 -7.46
N ILE A 111 3.37 32.34 -8.49
CA ILE A 111 3.28 30.92 -8.87
C ILE A 111 4.65 30.31 -9.21
N MET A 112 5.58 31.11 -9.73
CA MET A 112 6.93 30.63 -10.11
C MET A 112 7.72 30.14 -8.89
N ASP A 113 7.64 30.87 -7.76
CA ASP A 113 8.31 30.48 -6.52
C ASP A 113 7.70 29.19 -5.96
N ASP A 114 6.37 29.01 -6.06
CA ASP A 114 5.69 27.77 -5.64
C ASP A 114 6.09 26.57 -6.51
N LEU A 115 6.17 26.75 -7.82
CA LEU A 115 6.61 25.68 -8.71
C LEU A 115 8.08 25.33 -8.48
N ALA A 116 8.94 26.33 -8.17
CA ALA A 116 10.37 26.13 -7.93
C ALA A 116 10.71 25.29 -6.69
N ARG A 117 9.83 25.22 -5.69
CA ARG A 117 10.04 24.40 -4.48
C ARG A 117 9.57 22.95 -4.61
N ARG A 118 8.89 22.58 -5.72
CA ARG A 118 8.36 21.24 -5.94
C ARG A 118 9.47 20.23 -6.18
N ASP A 119 9.12 18.96 -6.11
CA ASP A 119 10.05 17.85 -6.23
C ASP A 119 10.56 17.64 -7.66
N PHE A 120 9.64 17.39 -8.60
CA PHE A 120 9.97 17.02 -9.97
C PHE A 120 9.29 17.92 -10.99
N THR A 121 9.95 18.10 -12.14
CA THR A 121 9.47 18.94 -13.26
C THR A 121 8.06 18.57 -13.68
N ILE A 122 7.75 17.27 -13.76
CA ILE A 122 6.44 16.72 -14.12
C ILE A 122 5.31 17.08 -13.14
N ASN A 123 5.63 17.54 -11.93
CA ASN A 123 4.69 18.01 -10.92
C ASN A 123 4.78 19.54 -10.70
N ALA A 124 5.73 20.20 -11.37
CA ALA A 124 6.00 21.63 -11.22
C ALA A 124 5.40 22.45 -12.39
N MET A 125 4.16 22.12 -12.72
CA MET A 125 3.36 22.78 -13.74
C MET A 125 2.08 23.33 -13.14
N ALA A 126 1.55 24.39 -13.71
CA ALA A 126 0.29 24.99 -13.29
C ALA A 126 -0.57 25.38 -14.50
N ILE A 127 -1.90 25.43 -14.32
CA ILE A 127 -2.85 25.92 -15.31
C ILE A 127 -3.53 27.17 -14.76
N GLY A 128 -3.40 28.26 -15.48
CA GLY A 128 -3.96 29.56 -15.14
C GLY A 128 -5.45 29.73 -15.43
N ALA A 129 -5.96 30.93 -15.22
CA ALA A 129 -7.38 31.25 -15.43
C ALA A 129 -7.79 31.14 -16.91
N ASP A 130 -6.87 31.48 -17.83
CA ASP A 130 -7.11 31.46 -19.28
C ASP A 130 -6.93 30.03 -19.87
N GLY A 131 -6.60 29.04 -19.05
CA GLY A 131 -6.30 27.67 -19.48
C GLY A 131 -4.86 27.51 -19.99
N ASP A 132 -4.03 28.52 -19.86
CA ASP A 132 -2.64 28.48 -20.29
C ASP A 132 -1.79 27.67 -19.31
N LEU A 133 -0.95 26.80 -19.89
CA LEU A 133 0.03 26.02 -19.12
C LEU A 133 1.21 26.89 -18.73
N ILE A 134 1.52 26.93 -17.45
CA ILE A 134 2.73 27.52 -16.89
C ILE A 134 3.71 26.38 -16.62
N ASP A 135 4.75 26.26 -17.43
CA ASP A 135 5.78 25.23 -17.35
C ASP A 135 7.17 25.86 -17.53
N ILE A 136 7.75 26.31 -16.42
CA ILE A 136 9.06 26.98 -16.43
C ILE A 136 10.24 26.02 -16.27
N PHE A 137 9.95 24.76 -15.93
CA PHE A 137 10.97 23.74 -15.68
C PHE A 137 10.98 22.63 -16.74
N GLY A 138 10.14 22.72 -17.79
CA GLY A 138 10.10 21.77 -18.89
C GLY A 138 9.40 20.44 -18.55
N GLY A 139 8.47 20.46 -17.62
CA GLY A 139 7.73 19.28 -17.18
C GLY A 139 6.92 18.61 -18.28
N GLU A 140 6.31 19.40 -19.19
CA GLU A 140 5.59 18.85 -20.35
C GLU A 140 6.53 18.05 -21.29
N ASN A 141 7.76 18.53 -21.49
CA ASN A 141 8.75 17.82 -22.28
C ASN A 141 9.23 16.55 -21.58
N ASP A 142 9.49 16.61 -20.27
CA ASP A 142 9.90 15.45 -19.49
C ASP A 142 8.78 14.38 -19.43
N LEU A 143 7.50 14.78 -19.42
CA LEU A 143 6.37 13.86 -19.57
C LEU A 143 6.39 13.13 -20.92
N LYS A 144 6.61 13.87 -22.02
CA LYS A 144 6.68 13.29 -23.38
C LYS A 144 7.84 12.32 -23.54
N LEU A 145 8.95 12.57 -22.83
CA LEU A 145 10.15 11.74 -22.85
C LEU A 145 10.15 10.64 -21.79
N ASN A 146 9.11 10.55 -20.97
CA ASN A 146 9.02 9.63 -19.82
C ASN A 146 10.22 9.79 -18.86
N ILE A 147 10.58 11.02 -18.49
CA ILE A 147 11.70 11.34 -17.60
C ILE A 147 11.18 11.82 -16.25
N VAL A 148 11.76 11.33 -15.15
CA VAL A 148 11.64 11.92 -13.82
C VAL A 148 12.90 12.73 -13.54
N ARG A 149 12.73 14.05 -13.49
CA ARG A 149 13.79 15.04 -13.29
C ARG A 149 13.47 15.93 -12.09
N ALA A 150 14.47 16.24 -11.27
CA ALA A 150 14.33 17.20 -10.18
C ALA A 150 14.09 18.63 -10.69
N VAL A 151 13.35 19.42 -9.93
CA VAL A 151 13.24 20.86 -10.20
C VAL A 151 14.53 21.55 -9.79
N GLY A 152 15.24 22.12 -10.74
CA GLY A 152 16.53 22.80 -10.52
C GLY A 152 17.65 21.83 -10.15
N ASP A 153 18.37 22.11 -9.06
CA ASP A 153 19.53 21.34 -8.60
C ASP A 153 19.08 20.09 -7.85
N ALA A 154 19.39 18.89 -8.36
CA ALA A 154 18.92 17.61 -7.80
C ALA A 154 19.48 17.36 -6.38
N ASP A 155 20.76 17.66 -6.12
CA ASP A 155 21.35 17.47 -4.81
C ASP A 155 20.65 18.31 -3.75
N LYS A 156 20.40 19.59 -4.07
CA LYS A 156 19.64 20.46 -3.17
C LYS A 156 18.23 19.95 -2.92
N ARG A 157 17.54 19.48 -3.98
CA ARG A 157 16.18 18.94 -3.82
C ARG A 157 16.11 17.73 -2.91
N ILE A 158 17.06 16.81 -3.03
CA ILE A 158 17.14 15.64 -2.14
C ILE A 158 17.55 16.06 -0.71
N ALA A 159 18.52 16.97 -0.57
CA ALA A 159 18.95 17.45 0.74
C ALA A 159 17.86 18.22 1.54
N GLU A 160 16.89 18.84 0.85
CA GLU A 160 15.75 19.50 1.50
C GLU A 160 14.74 18.50 2.09
N ASP A 161 14.48 17.37 1.43
CA ASP A 161 13.57 16.33 1.90
C ASP A 161 13.97 14.96 1.33
N GLY A 162 14.57 14.11 2.16
CA GLY A 162 14.99 12.77 1.76
C GLY A 162 13.85 11.87 1.25
N LEU A 163 12.57 12.18 1.57
CA LEU A 163 11.43 11.43 1.02
C LEU A 163 11.34 11.54 -0.50
N ARG A 164 11.91 12.60 -1.09
CA ARG A 164 11.94 12.77 -2.55
C ARG A 164 12.66 11.63 -3.26
N ILE A 165 13.57 10.93 -2.57
CA ILE A 165 14.18 9.68 -3.07
C ILE A 165 13.09 8.64 -3.37
N LEU A 166 12.25 8.29 -2.40
CA LEU A 166 11.18 7.31 -2.61
C LEU A 166 10.12 7.79 -3.59
N ARG A 167 9.81 9.09 -3.56
CA ARG A 167 8.89 9.70 -4.51
C ARG A 167 9.42 9.60 -5.95
N ALA A 168 10.74 9.74 -6.17
CA ALA A 168 11.34 9.55 -7.49
C ALA A 168 11.05 8.14 -8.03
N PHE A 169 11.25 7.11 -7.21
CA PHE A 169 10.93 5.73 -7.59
C PHE A 169 9.43 5.53 -7.83
N ARG A 170 8.56 6.08 -6.99
CA ARG A 170 7.12 6.02 -7.21
C ARG A 170 6.70 6.65 -8.55
N PHE A 171 7.33 7.76 -8.94
CA PHE A 171 7.03 8.42 -10.20
C PHE A 171 7.66 7.74 -11.43
N LEU A 172 8.49 6.72 -11.26
CA LEU A 172 8.88 5.84 -12.36
C LEU A 172 7.70 5.02 -12.88
N ASP A 173 6.74 4.71 -12.02
CA ASP A 173 5.60 3.89 -12.37
C ASP A 173 4.70 4.56 -13.39
N LEU A 174 4.38 3.83 -14.45
CA LEU A 174 3.41 4.20 -15.47
C LEU A 174 2.34 3.10 -15.61
N GLU A 175 1.92 2.82 -16.83
CA GLU A 175 1.11 1.67 -17.14
C GLU A 175 1.92 0.37 -16.98
N LYS A 176 1.24 -0.75 -16.92
CA LYS A 176 1.88 -2.07 -16.79
C LYS A 176 2.93 -2.29 -17.89
N ASN A 177 4.11 -2.73 -17.47
CA ASN A 177 5.31 -2.93 -18.31
C ASN A 177 5.85 -1.63 -18.95
N ASN A 178 5.50 -0.48 -18.43
CA ASN A 178 6.03 0.80 -18.90
C ASN A 178 6.51 1.64 -17.71
N LEU A 179 7.73 2.15 -17.79
CA LEU A 179 8.37 2.94 -16.74
C LEU A 179 8.90 4.25 -17.32
N ARG A 180 8.93 5.28 -16.48
CA ARG A 180 9.81 6.42 -16.71
C ARG A 180 11.24 6.05 -16.36
N ILE A 181 12.16 6.86 -16.81
CA ILE A 181 13.58 6.78 -16.46
C ILE A 181 13.95 7.91 -15.51
N LEU A 182 14.87 7.65 -14.58
CA LEU A 182 15.50 8.72 -13.80
C LEU A 182 16.41 9.55 -14.70
N ASP A 183 16.33 10.86 -14.57
CA ASP A 183 17.35 11.74 -15.12
C ASP A 183 18.70 11.45 -14.46
N THR A 184 19.79 11.54 -15.22
CA THR A 184 21.12 11.16 -14.73
C THR A 184 21.59 11.98 -13.52
N GLU A 185 21.28 13.29 -13.49
CA GLU A 185 21.61 14.13 -12.34
C GLU A 185 20.83 13.73 -11.09
N LEU A 186 19.55 13.40 -11.25
CA LEU A 186 18.71 12.91 -10.16
C LEU A 186 19.19 11.54 -9.65
N GLU A 187 19.58 10.62 -10.54
CA GLU A 187 20.10 9.31 -10.17
C GLU A 187 21.40 9.45 -9.34
N ASN A 188 22.32 10.30 -9.77
CA ASN A 188 23.55 10.58 -9.03
C ASN A 188 23.25 11.23 -7.67
N ALA A 189 22.37 12.21 -7.61
CA ALA A 189 21.96 12.86 -6.38
C ALA A 189 21.32 11.90 -5.37
N ILE A 190 20.55 10.91 -5.84
CA ILE A 190 19.99 9.84 -4.98
C ILE A 190 21.12 9.02 -4.35
N ILE A 191 22.11 8.61 -5.14
CA ILE A 191 23.24 7.80 -4.64
C ILE A 191 24.07 8.59 -3.61
N GLU A 192 24.36 9.86 -3.91
CA GLU A 192 25.21 10.71 -3.06
C GLU A 192 24.51 11.14 -1.76
N ASN A 193 23.20 11.23 -1.75
CA ASN A 193 22.40 11.71 -0.61
C ASN A 193 21.48 10.64 0.00
N ILE A 194 21.79 9.37 -0.20
CA ILE A 194 20.93 8.26 0.25
C ILE A 194 20.68 8.27 1.76
N GLU A 195 21.63 8.74 2.55
CA GLU A 195 21.54 8.89 4.00
C GLU A 195 20.46 9.87 4.46
N MET A 196 19.99 10.75 3.56
CA MET A 196 18.85 11.63 3.87
C MET A 196 17.55 10.87 4.18
N LEU A 197 17.43 9.60 3.77
CA LEU A 197 16.33 8.73 4.17
C LEU A 197 16.26 8.49 5.69
N GLU A 198 17.40 8.54 6.39
CA GLU A 198 17.46 8.39 7.85
C GLU A 198 16.77 9.54 8.59
N LYS A 199 16.72 10.72 7.97
CA LYS A 199 16.03 11.90 8.51
C LYS A 199 14.50 11.88 8.27
N VAL A 200 14.02 10.97 7.43
CA VAL A 200 12.59 10.84 7.11
C VAL A 200 11.90 9.97 8.15
N SER A 201 10.73 10.38 8.63
CA SER A 201 9.95 9.55 9.55
C SER A 201 9.53 8.24 8.90
N ARG A 202 9.54 7.16 9.67
CA ARG A 202 9.21 5.82 9.18
C ARG A 202 7.78 5.72 8.63
N GLU A 203 6.85 6.51 9.15
CA GLU A 203 5.49 6.61 8.64
C GLU A 203 5.47 7.11 7.18
N ARG A 204 6.20 8.19 6.88
CA ARG A 204 6.29 8.74 5.51
C ARG A 204 6.96 7.77 4.56
N ILE A 205 8.05 7.11 5.00
CA ILE A 205 8.71 6.05 4.22
C ILE A 205 7.71 4.94 3.90
N THR A 206 6.97 4.47 4.90
CA THR A 206 5.99 3.40 4.75
C THR A 206 4.88 3.76 3.76
N ASP A 207 4.39 4.98 3.81
CA ASP A 207 3.32 5.43 2.91
C ASP A 207 3.77 5.46 1.44
N GLU A 208 4.99 5.96 1.15
CA GLU A 208 5.52 5.93 -0.21
C GLU A 208 5.86 4.48 -0.64
N PHE A 209 6.40 3.66 0.27
CA PHE A 209 6.71 2.26 0.02
C PHE A 209 5.45 1.44 -0.34
N ARG A 210 4.33 1.68 0.37
CA ARG A 210 3.04 1.07 0.03
C ARG A 210 2.54 1.47 -1.36
N LYS A 211 2.70 2.75 -1.72
CA LYS A 211 2.32 3.23 -3.06
C LYS A 211 3.14 2.55 -4.15
N ILE A 212 4.44 2.31 -3.91
CA ILE A 212 5.30 1.57 -4.84
C ILE A 212 4.85 0.10 -4.93
N LEU A 213 4.61 -0.57 -3.80
CA LEU A 213 4.11 -1.95 -3.76
C LEU A 213 2.76 -2.12 -4.47
N SER A 214 1.91 -1.10 -4.43
CA SER A 214 0.58 -1.10 -5.04
C SER A 214 0.56 -0.56 -6.47
N GLY A 215 1.71 -0.23 -7.02
CA GLY A 215 1.87 0.28 -8.38
C GLY A 215 1.71 -0.81 -9.45
N ASN A 216 1.88 -0.42 -10.70
CA ASN A 216 1.77 -1.32 -11.85
C ASN A 216 3.05 -2.14 -12.10
N ASN A 217 4.21 -1.62 -11.66
CA ASN A 217 5.53 -2.18 -11.95
C ASN A 217 6.42 -2.30 -10.69
N PRO A 218 5.93 -2.90 -9.58
CA PRO A 218 6.70 -2.96 -8.33
C PRO A 218 8.03 -3.72 -8.49
N TYR A 219 8.07 -4.78 -9.28
CA TYR A 219 9.28 -5.57 -9.51
C TYR A 219 10.42 -4.73 -10.07
N GLU A 220 10.21 -4.03 -11.19
CA GLU A 220 11.22 -3.22 -11.86
C GLU A 220 11.67 -2.05 -10.98
N ILE A 221 10.71 -1.44 -10.27
CA ILE A 221 11.01 -0.32 -9.37
C ILE A 221 11.86 -0.80 -8.19
N PHE A 222 11.50 -1.90 -7.54
CA PHE A 222 12.30 -2.45 -6.44
C PHE A 222 13.68 -2.92 -6.90
N LYS A 223 13.78 -3.47 -8.12
CA LYS A 223 15.06 -3.81 -8.72
C LYS A 223 15.94 -2.57 -8.88
N LYS A 224 15.40 -1.48 -9.40
CA LYS A 224 16.13 -0.21 -9.51
C LYS A 224 16.50 0.37 -8.15
N MET A 225 15.61 0.29 -7.14
CA MET A 225 15.92 0.69 -5.76
C MET A 225 17.06 -0.16 -5.16
N GLN A 226 17.13 -1.44 -5.47
CA GLN A 226 18.20 -2.34 -5.03
C GLN A 226 19.53 -1.97 -5.70
N GLU A 227 19.52 -1.73 -7.02
CA GLU A 227 20.70 -1.31 -7.79
C GLU A 227 21.33 -0.02 -7.24
N LEU A 228 20.51 0.94 -6.81
CA LEU A 228 20.97 2.21 -6.24
C LEU A 228 21.18 2.18 -4.70
N GLY A 229 21.05 1.01 -4.07
CA GLY A 229 21.29 0.84 -2.63
C GLY A 229 20.17 1.32 -1.70
N VAL A 230 19.06 1.85 -2.24
CA VAL A 230 17.95 2.43 -1.47
C VAL A 230 17.29 1.39 -0.57
N LEU A 231 17.06 0.17 -1.07
CA LEU A 231 16.45 -0.89 -0.27
C LEU A 231 17.31 -1.28 0.94
N LYS A 232 18.63 -1.32 0.79
CA LYS A 232 19.55 -1.61 1.88
C LYS A 232 19.45 -0.56 2.99
N ASN A 233 19.34 0.71 2.64
CA ASN A 233 19.21 1.80 3.60
C ASN A 233 17.87 1.73 4.36
N ILE A 234 16.76 1.36 3.67
CA ILE A 234 15.43 1.28 4.29
C ILE A 234 15.29 0.02 5.16
N MET A 235 15.70 -1.14 4.65
CA MET A 235 15.44 -2.45 5.23
C MET A 235 16.52 -2.93 6.20
N ASN A 236 17.57 -2.14 6.41
CA ASN A 236 18.67 -2.45 7.30
C ASN A 236 19.31 -3.83 6.97
N ASP A 237 19.33 -4.76 7.95
CA ASP A 237 19.95 -6.09 7.83
C ASP A 237 19.02 -7.17 7.24
N LEU A 238 17.81 -6.82 6.83
CA LEU A 238 16.90 -7.79 6.24
C LEU A 238 17.39 -8.17 4.84
N SER A 239 17.50 -9.48 4.59
CA SER A 239 17.78 -10.02 3.27
C SER A 239 16.57 -9.80 2.35
N ILE A 240 16.82 -9.23 1.18
CA ILE A 240 15.79 -8.95 0.18
C ILE A 240 16.14 -9.69 -1.11
N GLU A 241 15.20 -10.46 -1.59
CA GLU A 241 15.27 -11.12 -2.89
C GLU A 241 14.17 -10.57 -3.80
N ILE A 242 14.57 -9.92 -4.88
CA ILE A 242 13.65 -9.33 -5.85
C ILE A 242 13.36 -10.36 -6.94
N GLU A 243 12.11 -10.77 -7.03
CA GLU A 243 11.59 -11.67 -8.06
C GLU A 243 10.36 -11.01 -8.71
N ASP A 244 10.05 -11.40 -9.93
CA ASP A 244 8.80 -11.02 -10.58
C ASP A 244 7.63 -11.82 -9.97
N PHE A 245 6.66 -11.11 -9.44
CA PHE A 245 5.49 -11.68 -8.74
C PHE A 245 4.19 -11.52 -9.54
N GLY A 246 4.27 -10.99 -10.75
CA GLY A 246 3.07 -10.65 -11.52
C GLY A 246 2.17 -9.66 -10.77
N ASP A 247 0.87 -9.92 -10.79
CA ASP A 247 -0.17 -9.05 -10.19
C ASP A 247 -0.50 -9.42 -8.73
N ALA A 248 0.50 -9.85 -7.95
CA ALA A 248 0.27 -10.23 -6.55
C ALA A 248 -0.05 -9.01 -5.66
N GLN A 249 -0.78 -9.26 -4.57
CA GLN A 249 -1.12 -8.23 -3.59
C GLN A 249 0.14 -7.66 -2.89
N PRO A 250 0.13 -6.37 -2.47
CA PRO A 250 1.30 -5.71 -1.90
C PRO A 250 1.99 -6.45 -0.76
N MET A 251 1.22 -7.04 0.17
CA MET A 251 1.81 -7.76 1.30
C MET A 251 2.35 -9.13 0.90
N VAL A 252 1.82 -9.74 -0.14
CA VAL A 252 2.37 -10.96 -0.75
C VAL A 252 3.73 -10.66 -1.39
N ILE A 253 3.83 -9.57 -2.16
CA ILE A 253 5.09 -9.10 -2.75
C ILE A 253 6.15 -8.89 -1.66
N LEU A 254 5.81 -8.13 -0.62
CA LEU A 254 6.72 -7.85 0.47
C LEU A 254 7.15 -9.13 1.22
N ALA A 255 6.22 -10.04 1.50
CA ALA A 255 6.53 -11.31 2.16
C ALA A 255 7.47 -12.18 1.31
N ARG A 256 7.30 -12.20 -0.01
CA ARG A 256 8.19 -12.91 -0.96
C ARG A 256 9.57 -12.29 -1.02
N PHE A 257 9.69 -10.97 -1.04
CA PHE A 257 10.98 -10.27 -0.96
C PHE A 257 11.77 -10.70 0.27
N LEU A 258 11.08 -11.01 1.37
CA LEU A 258 11.67 -11.31 2.66
C LEU A 258 11.76 -12.82 2.97
N LYS A 259 11.44 -13.69 2.00
CA LYS A 259 11.32 -15.15 2.21
C LYS A 259 12.59 -15.80 2.78
N ASN A 260 13.78 -15.30 2.43
CA ASN A 260 15.07 -15.89 2.80
C ASN A 260 15.59 -15.45 4.19
N ASN A 261 14.80 -14.68 4.94
CA ASN A 261 15.18 -14.33 6.30
C ASN A 261 14.97 -15.51 7.26
N ASN A 262 15.98 -15.80 8.11
CA ASN A 262 15.98 -16.92 9.06
C ASN A 262 15.22 -16.59 10.36
N TYR A 263 14.18 -15.79 10.28
CA TYR A 263 13.27 -15.49 11.38
C TYR A 263 12.04 -16.40 11.33
N ASN A 264 11.33 -16.54 12.44
CA ASN A 264 9.93 -16.98 12.38
C ASN A 264 9.04 -15.79 12.01
N GLY A 265 7.76 -16.04 11.70
CA GLY A 265 6.86 -14.98 11.23
C GLY A 265 6.65 -13.86 12.25
N GLU A 266 6.58 -14.19 13.54
CA GLU A 266 6.44 -13.20 14.61
C GLU A 266 7.69 -12.32 14.72
N GLN A 267 8.87 -12.90 14.67
CA GLN A 267 10.14 -12.19 14.71
C GLN A 267 10.30 -11.26 13.50
N LEU A 268 10.01 -11.77 12.29
CA LEU A 268 10.06 -10.97 11.07
C LEU A 268 9.09 -9.78 11.14
N SER A 269 7.84 -10.03 11.52
CA SER A 269 6.84 -8.96 11.62
C SER A 269 7.20 -7.94 12.71
N GLY A 270 7.84 -8.38 13.80
CA GLY A 270 8.39 -7.51 14.85
C GLY A 270 9.49 -6.58 14.32
N ASN A 271 10.45 -7.11 13.55
CA ASN A 271 11.50 -6.30 12.92
C ASN A 271 10.90 -5.29 11.93
N LEU A 272 9.95 -5.71 11.11
CA LEU A 272 9.27 -4.84 10.16
C LEU A 272 8.47 -3.73 10.82
N LYS A 273 7.94 -3.94 12.02
CA LYS A 273 7.26 -2.88 12.78
C LYS A 273 8.16 -1.69 13.09
N GLU A 274 9.44 -1.91 13.31
CA GLU A 274 10.41 -0.83 13.58
C GLU A 274 10.89 -0.18 12.28
N ILE A 275 11.01 -0.95 11.21
CA ILE A 275 11.51 -0.50 9.90
C ILE A 275 10.40 0.21 9.10
N LEU A 276 9.25 -0.47 8.99
CA LEU A 276 8.04 0.00 8.32
C LEU A 276 6.91 0.01 9.35
N LYS A 277 6.19 1.11 9.47
CA LYS A 277 5.05 1.23 10.40
C LYS A 277 3.81 0.52 9.86
N LEU A 278 3.91 -0.80 9.73
CA LEU A 278 2.83 -1.64 9.23
C LEU A 278 1.68 -1.71 10.24
N SER A 279 0.46 -1.80 9.74
CA SER A 279 -0.72 -2.03 10.55
C SER A 279 -0.71 -3.44 11.16
N LYS A 280 -1.51 -3.65 12.22
CA LYS A 280 -1.66 -4.98 12.82
C LYS A 280 -2.17 -6.04 11.84
N LYS A 281 -2.97 -5.64 10.84
CA LYS A 281 -3.47 -6.55 9.80
C LYS A 281 -2.32 -6.97 8.89
N GLU A 282 -1.54 -6.02 8.36
CA GLU A 282 -0.38 -6.28 7.49
C GLU A 282 0.67 -7.16 8.21
N MET A 283 0.96 -6.87 9.48
CA MET A 283 1.90 -7.69 10.27
C MET A 283 1.44 -9.15 10.43
N ARG A 284 0.14 -9.38 10.66
CA ARG A 284 -0.40 -10.74 10.75
C ARG A 284 -0.32 -11.48 9.43
N GLU A 285 -0.58 -10.79 8.34
CA GLU A 285 -0.51 -11.34 6.98
C GLU A 285 0.93 -11.75 6.63
N ILE A 286 1.91 -10.87 6.85
CA ILE A 286 3.32 -11.19 6.62
C ILE A 286 3.79 -12.32 7.52
N SER A 287 3.43 -12.30 8.81
CA SER A 287 3.76 -13.37 9.74
C SER A 287 3.22 -14.72 9.26
N PHE A 288 1.96 -14.76 8.85
CA PHE A 288 1.33 -15.96 8.31
C PHE A 288 2.00 -16.48 7.03
N LEU A 289 2.28 -15.60 6.08
CA LEU A 289 2.95 -15.97 4.83
C LEU A 289 4.38 -16.46 5.08
N HIS A 290 5.12 -15.80 5.95
CA HIS A 290 6.50 -16.17 6.27
C HIS A 290 6.60 -17.50 7.02
N GLU A 291 5.66 -17.82 7.94
CA GLU A 291 5.57 -19.12 8.57
C GLU A 291 5.35 -20.25 7.55
N ASN A 292 4.58 -19.96 6.51
CA ASN A 292 4.24 -20.91 5.46
C ASN A 292 5.16 -20.81 4.23
N ARG A 293 6.28 -20.07 4.26
CA ARG A 293 7.15 -19.82 3.09
C ARG A 293 7.75 -21.08 2.46
N ASN A 294 7.93 -22.13 3.24
CA ASN A 294 8.49 -23.40 2.78
C ASN A 294 7.43 -24.49 2.60
N LEU A 295 6.16 -24.09 2.54
CA LEU A 295 5.04 -25.00 2.40
C LEU A 295 5.17 -25.83 1.12
N LYS A 296 4.96 -27.13 1.23
CA LYS A 296 4.70 -28.01 0.10
C LYS A 296 3.24 -28.41 0.15
N PHE A 297 2.50 -28.10 -0.90
CA PHE A 297 1.10 -28.43 -0.95
C PHE A 297 0.89 -29.96 -0.98
N ASP A 298 0.01 -30.42 -0.10
CA ASP A 298 -0.59 -31.74 -0.20
C ASP A 298 -1.85 -31.62 -1.08
N ASN A 299 -1.78 -32.13 -2.30
CA ASN A 299 -2.84 -32.08 -3.29
C ASN A 299 -3.96 -33.10 -3.06
N SER A 300 -4.02 -33.72 -1.86
CA SER A 300 -5.12 -34.61 -1.48
C SER A 300 -6.42 -33.83 -1.28
N LEU A 301 -7.55 -34.48 -1.55
CA LEU A 301 -8.87 -33.89 -1.29
C LEU A 301 -9.03 -33.45 0.16
N GLY A 302 -8.50 -34.23 1.09
CA GLY A 302 -8.55 -33.90 2.53
C GLY A 302 -7.81 -32.62 2.86
N SER A 303 -6.63 -32.39 2.28
CA SER A 303 -5.85 -31.15 2.45
C SER A 303 -6.57 -29.95 1.85
N ILE A 304 -7.12 -30.07 0.64
CA ILE A 304 -7.87 -29.01 -0.03
C ILE A 304 -9.14 -28.63 0.76
N ARG A 305 -9.86 -29.64 1.32
CA ARG A 305 -11.02 -29.38 2.19
C ARG A 305 -10.61 -28.62 3.46
N ARG A 306 -9.50 -29.00 4.12
CA ARG A 306 -8.98 -28.24 5.27
C ARG A 306 -8.62 -26.81 4.89
N PHE A 307 -7.96 -26.61 3.76
CA PHE A 307 -7.65 -25.28 3.23
C PHE A 307 -8.91 -24.41 3.08
N ARG A 308 -9.99 -24.98 2.52
CA ARG A 308 -11.27 -24.27 2.36
C ARG A 308 -11.95 -23.90 3.66
N VAL A 309 -11.86 -24.77 4.67
CA VAL A 309 -12.62 -24.64 5.92
C VAL A 309 -11.85 -23.81 6.96
N LEU A 310 -10.55 -23.98 7.06
CA LEU A 310 -9.75 -23.46 8.17
C LEU A 310 -9.14 -22.09 7.91
N LEU A 311 -9.02 -21.67 6.64
CA LEU A 311 -8.47 -20.36 6.30
C LEU A 311 -9.55 -19.35 5.92
N SER A 312 -9.34 -18.09 6.28
CA SER A 312 -10.17 -16.98 5.77
C SER A 312 -9.96 -16.77 4.28
N GLU A 313 -10.88 -16.06 3.60
CA GLU A 313 -10.75 -15.78 2.16
C GLU A 313 -9.47 -15.01 1.85
N GLU A 314 -9.10 -14.04 2.71
CA GLU A 314 -7.86 -13.28 2.55
C GLU A 314 -6.63 -14.19 2.68
N GLN A 315 -6.61 -15.11 3.67
CA GLN A 315 -5.51 -16.05 3.84
C GLN A 315 -5.39 -17.02 2.66
N LYS A 316 -6.51 -17.49 2.13
CA LYS A 316 -6.54 -18.38 0.94
C LYS A 316 -5.96 -17.67 -0.27
N SER A 317 -6.45 -16.46 -0.58
CA SER A 317 -5.92 -15.66 -1.68
C SER A 317 -4.42 -15.42 -1.54
N ALA A 318 -3.99 -14.94 -0.37
CA ALA A 318 -2.59 -14.64 -0.10
C ALA A 318 -1.66 -15.85 -0.26
N ILE A 319 -2.03 -17.03 0.24
CA ILE A 319 -1.24 -18.28 0.10
C ILE A 319 -1.18 -18.74 -1.35
N LEU A 320 -2.29 -18.70 -2.08
CA LEU A 320 -2.35 -19.10 -3.49
C LEU A 320 -1.49 -18.18 -4.36
N GLU A 321 -1.49 -16.88 -4.07
CA GLU A 321 -0.63 -15.91 -4.76
C GLU A 321 0.85 -16.11 -4.36
N TYR A 322 1.12 -16.32 -3.07
CA TYR A 322 2.48 -16.44 -2.54
C TYR A 322 3.25 -17.62 -3.15
N HIS A 323 2.64 -18.78 -3.24
CA HIS A 323 3.30 -20.00 -3.74
C HIS A 323 3.16 -20.21 -5.25
N ASN A 324 2.09 -19.67 -5.85
CA ASN A 324 1.77 -19.81 -7.27
C ASN A 324 1.78 -21.26 -7.77
N ASP A 325 1.25 -22.19 -6.95
CA ASP A 325 1.15 -23.63 -7.30
C ASP A 325 -0.11 -23.86 -8.15
N ASP A 326 0.07 -24.04 -9.44
CA ASP A 326 -1.04 -24.16 -10.40
C ASP A 326 -1.84 -25.45 -10.19
N ASP A 327 -1.21 -26.57 -9.84
CA ASP A 327 -1.90 -27.85 -9.59
C ASP A 327 -2.82 -27.76 -8.38
N PHE A 328 -2.35 -27.15 -7.28
CA PHE A 328 -3.19 -26.92 -6.11
C PHE A 328 -4.32 -25.93 -6.40
N LYS A 329 -4.04 -24.84 -7.13
CA LYS A 329 -5.04 -23.85 -7.50
C LYS A 329 -6.16 -24.46 -8.33
N GLU A 330 -5.82 -25.24 -9.36
CA GLU A 330 -6.80 -25.92 -10.22
C GLU A 330 -7.70 -26.82 -9.39
N LYS A 331 -7.13 -27.72 -8.57
CA LYS A 331 -7.89 -28.63 -7.72
C LYS A 331 -8.77 -27.89 -6.70
N TYR A 332 -8.27 -26.79 -6.14
CA TYR A 332 -9.05 -25.96 -5.21
C TYR A 332 -10.28 -25.32 -5.89
N HIS A 333 -10.11 -24.81 -7.11
CA HIS A 333 -11.21 -24.18 -7.85
C HIS A 333 -12.20 -25.19 -8.42
N ASP A 334 -11.75 -26.39 -8.77
CA ASP A 334 -12.59 -27.46 -9.29
C ASP A 334 -13.42 -28.15 -8.22
N MET A 335 -13.02 -28.03 -6.94
CA MET A 335 -13.74 -28.63 -5.83
C MET A 335 -15.10 -27.91 -5.62
N LYS A 336 -16.20 -28.57 -6.00
CA LYS A 336 -17.59 -28.05 -5.88
C LYS A 336 -18.36 -28.65 -4.72
N GLU A 337 -17.72 -29.52 -3.94
CA GLU A 337 -18.34 -30.19 -2.80
C GLU A 337 -18.76 -29.18 -1.73
N GLU A 338 -19.95 -29.38 -1.15
CA GLU A 338 -20.34 -28.72 0.08
C GLU A 338 -19.67 -29.42 1.27
N ILE A 339 -19.01 -28.63 2.12
CA ILE A 339 -18.32 -29.11 3.30
C ILE A 339 -19.04 -28.57 4.53
N ASN A 340 -19.40 -29.45 5.47
CA ASN A 340 -19.99 -28.99 6.73
C ASN A 340 -18.95 -28.23 7.57
N MET A 341 -19.18 -26.94 7.75
CA MET A 341 -18.31 -26.01 8.47
C MET A 341 -18.45 -26.09 9.99
N GLN A 342 -19.35 -26.95 10.51
CA GLN A 342 -19.59 -27.10 11.94
C GLN A 342 -19.32 -28.57 12.39
N PRO A 343 -18.71 -28.76 13.58
CA PRO A 343 -18.52 -30.10 14.12
C PRO A 343 -19.86 -30.82 14.32
N ILE A 344 -19.97 -32.03 13.80
CA ILE A 344 -21.15 -32.88 13.95
C ILE A 344 -21.27 -33.38 15.39
N LEU A 345 -20.15 -33.68 16.05
CA LEU A 345 -20.09 -34.03 17.45
C LEU A 345 -19.57 -32.84 18.28
N ASP A 346 -20.39 -32.39 19.21
CA ASP A 346 -19.97 -31.38 20.20
C ASP A 346 -19.25 -32.02 21.40
N GLY A 347 -18.68 -31.19 22.27
CA GLY A 347 -17.93 -31.63 23.43
C GLY A 347 -18.78 -32.43 24.45
N ILE A 348 -20.08 -32.15 24.52
CA ILE A 348 -21.01 -32.87 25.43
C ILE A 348 -21.15 -34.31 24.93
N LYS A 349 -21.45 -34.49 23.66
CA LYS A 349 -21.62 -35.80 23.05
C LYS A 349 -20.33 -36.63 23.07
N ILE A 350 -19.18 -36.01 22.82
CA ILE A 350 -17.87 -36.67 22.92
C ILE A 350 -17.63 -37.12 24.37
N SER A 351 -17.92 -36.28 25.37
CA SER A 351 -17.80 -36.62 26.81
C SER A 351 -18.71 -37.77 27.24
N GLU A 352 -19.96 -37.79 26.73
CA GLU A 352 -20.90 -38.91 27.00
C GLU A 352 -20.37 -40.26 26.48
N ILE A 353 -19.79 -40.29 25.27
CA ILE A 353 -19.29 -41.52 24.64
C ILE A 353 -17.98 -41.98 25.27
N THR A 354 -17.08 -41.06 25.61
CA THR A 354 -15.71 -41.40 26.05
C THR A 354 -15.52 -41.39 27.55
N GLY A 355 -16.41 -40.75 28.31
CA GLY A 355 -16.26 -40.51 29.73
C GLY A 355 -15.21 -39.43 30.09
N ILE A 356 -14.60 -38.76 29.09
CA ILE A 356 -13.62 -37.69 29.32
C ILE A 356 -14.35 -36.46 29.84
N LYS A 357 -13.98 -36.00 31.04
CA LYS A 357 -14.51 -34.76 31.61
C LYS A 357 -14.03 -33.53 30.83
N PRO A 358 -14.74 -32.39 30.91
CA PRO A 358 -14.31 -31.14 30.31
C PRO A 358 -12.86 -30.81 30.68
N SER A 359 -11.99 -30.77 29.68
CA SER A 359 -10.53 -30.66 29.86
C SER A 359 -9.88 -30.29 28.52
N ARG A 360 -8.59 -29.92 28.54
CA ARG A 360 -7.77 -29.71 27.33
C ARG A 360 -7.77 -30.97 26.45
N LYS A 361 -7.72 -32.18 27.04
CA LYS A 361 -7.79 -33.46 26.30
C LYS A 361 -9.08 -33.58 25.50
N LEU A 362 -10.22 -33.22 26.07
CA LEU A 362 -11.51 -33.23 25.37
C LEU A 362 -11.53 -32.21 24.21
N GLY A 363 -10.93 -31.03 24.41
CA GLY A 363 -10.80 -30.02 23.35
C GLY A 363 -10.01 -30.55 22.16
N LEU A 364 -8.83 -31.12 22.40
CA LEU A 364 -7.98 -31.67 21.33
C LEU A 364 -8.64 -32.88 20.62
N LEU A 365 -9.40 -33.72 21.35
CA LEU A 365 -10.16 -34.80 20.71
C LEU A 365 -11.27 -34.26 19.79
N LYS A 366 -11.99 -33.25 20.24
CA LYS A 366 -12.99 -32.55 19.40
C LYS A 366 -12.37 -31.97 18.12
N ASP A 367 -11.22 -31.34 18.27
CA ASP A 367 -10.51 -30.75 17.13
C ASP A 367 -10.04 -31.84 16.15
N TRP A 368 -9.51 -32.95 16.65
CA TRP A 368 -9.11 -34.09 15.82
C TRP A 368 -10.29 -34.69 15.07
N LEU A 369 -11.43 -34.91 15.76
CA LEU A 369 -12.65 -35.41 15.12
C LEU A 369 -13.17 -34.44 14.03
N PHE A 370 -13.14 -33.16 14.30
CA PHE A 370 -13.55 -32.16 13.31
C PHE A 370 -12.59 -32.12 12.10
N ARG A 371 -11.29 -32.30 12.33
CA ARG A 371 -10.31 -32.46 11.23
C ARG A 371 -10.67 -33.70 10.37
N ILE A 372 -10.95 -34.86 10.97
CA ILE A 372 -11.35 -36.07 10.24
C ILE A 372 -12.64 -35.83 9.45
N GLN A 373 -13.63 -35.19 10.08
CA GLN A 373 -14.88 -34.82 9.44
C GLN A 373 -14.63 -34.01 8.14
N ILE A 374 -13.78 -32.98 8.22
CA ILE A 374 -13.44 -32.15 7.08
C ILE A 374 -12.70 -32.97 6.01
N GLU A 375 -11.64 -33.69 6.40
CA GLU A 375 -10.79 -34.45 5.47
C GLU A 375 -11.56 -35.50 4.68
N LYS A 376 -12.51 -36.20 5.35
CA LYS A 376 -13.34 -37.26 4.75
C LYS A 376 -14.68 -36.75 4.22
N ASN A 377 -15.01 -35.47 4.40
CA ASN A 377 -16.32 -34.85 4.09
C ASN A 377 -17.50 -35.59 4.69
N ILE A 378 -17.41 -35.95 5.98
CA ILE A 378 -18.46 -36.74 6.68
C ILE A 378 -19.62 -35.82 7.02
N SER A 379 -20.84 -36.25 6.67
CA SER A 379 -22.08 -35.54 6.97
C SER A 379 -23.00 -36.28 7.96
N GLN A 380 -22.73 -37.56 8.23
CA GLN A 380 -23.58 -38.40 9.04
C GLN A 380 -23.06 -38.56 10.48
N LYS A 381 -23.91 -38.30 11.48
CA LYS A 381 -23.56 -38.37 12.88
C LYS A 381 -23.12 -39.77 13.29
N LYS A 382 -23.81 -40.81 12.80
CA LYS A 382 -23.50 -42.19 13.10
C LYS A 382 -22.08 -42.58 12.69
N GLU A 383 -21.66 -42.15 11.49
CA GLU A 383 -20.30 -42.40 10.98
C GLU A 383 -19.23 -41.73 11.86
N MET A 384 -19.48 -40.51 12.36
CA MET A 384 -18.59 -39.85 13.29
C MET A 384 -18.52 -40.53 14.66
N GLU A 385 -19.62 -41.11 15.15
CA GLU A 385 -19.67 -41.88 16.38
C GLU A 385 -18.87 -43.19 16.22
N GLU A 386 -18.96 -43.87 15.07
CA GLU A 386 -18.17 -45.07 14.75
C GLU A 386 -16.67 -44.75 14.69
N ILE A 387 -16.29 -43.62 14.07
CA ILE A 387 -14.90 -43.15 14.03
C ILE A 387 -14.38 -42.85 15.44
N LEU A 388 -15.17 -42.18 16.28
CA LEU A 388 -14.78 -41.89 17.66
C LEU A 388 -14.49 -43.16 18.42
N GLN A 389 -15.32 -44.22 18.26
CA GLN A 389 -15.09 -45.52 18.91
C GLN A 389 -13.81 -46.24 18.40
N GLY A 390 -13.42 -46.00 17.15
CA GLY A 390 -12.21 -46.54 16.54
C GLY A 390 -10.92 -45.82 16.88
N ILE A 391 -10.99 -44.62 17.44
CA ILE A 391 -9.81 -43.81 17.82
C ILE A 391 -9.32 -44.27 19.21
N ASN A 392 -7.99 -44.41 19.40
CA ASN A 392 -7.39 -44.65 20.68
C ASN A 392 -7.32 -43.35 21.53
N TRP A 393 -8.46 -42.87 22.00
CA TRP A 393 -8.55 -41.66 22.84
C TRP A 393 -8.08 -41.87 24.30
N ASN A 394 -7.77 -43.13 24.72
CA ASN A 394 -7.19 -43.43 26.04
C ASN A 394 -5.69 -43.16 26.10
N GLU A 395 -5.04 -42.91 24.98
CA GLU A 395 -3.61 -42.66 24.91
C GLU A 395 -3.19 -41.51 25.83
N PRO A 396 -2.11 -41.70 26.63
CA PRO A 396 -1.65 -40.67 27.56
C PRO A 396 -1.06 -39.45 26.84
N ASP A 397 -0.43 -39.64 25.67
CA ASP A 397 0.18 -38.56 24.89
C ASP A 397 -0.83 -37.93 23.89
N PHE A 398 -1.84 -37.27 24.43
CA PHE A 398 -2.85 -36.60 23.65
C PHE A 398 -2.34 -35.28 23.00
N GLU A 399 -1.19 -34.78 23.39
CA GLU A 399 -0.57 -33.60 22.78
C GLU A 399 -0.01 -33.90 21.36
N SER A 400 0.27 -35.17 21.06
CA SER A 400 0.71 -35.62 19.72
C SER A 400 -0.44 -35.83 18.73
N TRP A 401 -1.70 -35.73 19.15
CA TRP A 401 -2.85 -35.90 18.25
C TRP A 401 -2.87 -34.91 17.10
N PRO A 402 -3.42 -35.30 15.92
CA PRO A 402 -3.55 -34.40 14.79
C PRO A 402 -4.34 -33.14 15.17
N LYS A 403 -3.72 -31.98 14.96
CA LYS A 403 -4.31 -30.69 15.29
C LYS A 403 -5.23 -30.21 14.17
N LEU A 404 -6.24 -29.44 14.53
CA LEU A 404 -7.13 -28.75 13.58
C LEU A 404 -6.42 -27.51 13.04
N LEU A 405 -5.45 -27.72 12.19
CA LEU A 405 -4.65 -26.68 11.54
C LEU A 405 -4.51 -26.96 10.05
N TRP A 406 -4.22 -25.96 9.30
CA TRP A 406 -3.73 -26.02 7.94
C TRP A 406 -2.35 -25.36 7.88
N PRO A 407 -1.37 -25.94 7.24
CA PRO A 407 -1.36 -27.18 6.47
C PRO A 407 -1.53 -28.47 7.27
#